data_d0fcf5530f595891a2d20dfb61977720
#
_entry.id   d0fcf5530f595891a2d20dfb61977720
#
_cell.length_a   1.000
_cell.length_b   1.000
_cell.length_c   1.000
_cell.angle_alpha   90.00
_cell.angle_beta   90.00
_cell.angle_gamma   90.00
#
_symmetry.space_group_name_H-M   'P 1'
#
loop_
_entity.id
_entity.type
_entity.pdbx_description
1 polymer ?
#
loop_
_entity_poly.entity_id
_entity_poly.type
_entity_poly.pdbx_seq_one_letter_code
_entity_poly.pdbx_strand_id
1 'polypeptide(L)'
;MATHNIIGDIHGRDAWKRLVDEDCINIFVGDYFDPYDKIHFMDMQYNFMEIIEYKKKHPENVVLLYGNHDYEYLPGIFEESNRFDNKNAQTISWLLMKTIDLFEGVAYAIGEDYLVSHAGGTRDWKDTYLPKVDDIKPSRMAAAINSLWNKEKKPFSFSMNCYGNDWYGEDPHHSPIWVRPESLCLHNLYRGTSVKQIVGHTKVKEITEVAGVVLVDCLETVEQSYKVTWP
;
A
#
# COMPACT_ATOMS: atom_id res chain seq x y z
N MET A 1 -5.52 -18.79 -15.86
CA MET A 1 -5.30 -17.34 -15.86
C MET A 1 -6.09 -16.74 -14.69
N ALA A 2 -5.44 -16.00 -13.82
CA ALA A 2 -6.12 -15.28 -12.75
C ALA A 2 -6.13 -13.79 -13.07
N THR A 3 -7.27 -13.12 -12.90
CA THR A 3 -7.38 -11.66 -13.02
C THR A 3 -7.26 -11.05 -11.64
N HIS A 4 -6.42 -10.04 -11.51
CA HIS A 4 -6.21 -9.26 -10.30
C HIS A 4 -6.81 -7.88 -10.51
N ASN A 5 -7.53 -7.40 -9.53
CA ASN A 5 -8.21 -6.11 -9.52
C ASN A 5 -7.64 -5.26 -8.39
N ILE A 6 -6.88 -4.23 -8.72
CA ILE A 6 -6.15 -3.41 -7.76
C ILE A 6 -6.94 -2.14 -7.47
N ILE A 7 -7.25 -1.92 -6.19
CA ILE A 7 -8.06 -0.81 -5.66
C ILE A 7 -7.12 0.12 -4.89
N GLY A 8 -7.13 1.40 -5.25
CA GLY A 8 -6.33 2.46 -4.63
C GLY A 8 -6.73 2.77 -3.19
N ASP A 9 -6.15 3.84 -2.65
CA ASP A 9 -6.28 4.25 -1.26
C ASP A 9 -7.75 4.48 -0.84
N ILE A 10 -8.15 3.89 0.26
CA ILE A 10 -9.55 3.84 0.70
C ILE A 10 -9.96 5.13 1.41
N HIS A 11 -9.19 5.57 2.39
CA HIS A 11 -9.47 6.78 3.16
C HIS A 11 -10.94 6.93 3.59
N GLY A 12 -11.53 5.83 4.09
CA GLY A 12 -12.91 5.79 4.56
C GLY A 12 -13.99 5.77 3.47
N ARG A 13 -13.61 5.81 2.18
CA ARG A 13 -14.57 5.83 1.04
C ARG A 13 -15.16 4.46 0.77
N ASP A 14 -16.42 4.43 0.37
CA ASP A 14 -17.16 3.19 0.05
C ASP A 14 -17.10 2.82 -1.45
N ALA A 15 -16.36 3.57 -2.25
CA ALA A 15 -16.21 3.35 -3.70
C ALA A 15 -15.77 1.92 -4.05
N TRP A 16 -14.97 1.30 -3.20
CA TRP A 16 -14.52 -0.08 -3.37
C TRP A 16 -15.67 -1.08 -3.55
N LYS A 17 -16.85 -0.84 -2.96
CA LYS A 17 -18.03 -1.71 -3.07
C LYS A 17 -18.54 -1.85 -4.52
N ARG A 18 -18.29 -0.83 -5.33
CA ARG A 18 -18.65 -0.78 -6.76
C ARG A 18 -17.54 -1.27 -7.68
N LEU A 19 -16.31 -1.41 -7.13
CA LEU A 19 -15.11 -1.76 -7.88
C LEU A 19 -14.69 -3.21 -7.69
N VAL A 20 -15.05 -3.85 -6.56
CA VAL A 20 -14.74 -5.27 -6.35
C VAL A 20 -15.40 -6.14 -7.41
N ASP A 21 -14.70 -7.19 -7.80
CA ASP A 21 -15.15 -8.15 -8.81
C ASP A 21 -14.94 -9.55 -8.22
N GLU A 22 -16.02 -10.32 -8.08
CA GLU A 22 -15.98 -11.65 -7.46
C GLU A 22 -15.19 -12.67 -8.29
N ASP A 23 -15.03 -12.42 -9.59
CA ASP A 23 -14.24 -13.26 -10.50
C ASP A 23 -12.73 -12.92 -10.47
N CYS A 24 -12.33 -11.93 -9.67
CA CYS A 24 -10.97 -11.44 -9.56
C CYS A 24 -10.38 -11.63 -8.16
N ILE A 25 -9.04 -11.62 -8.08
CA ILE A 25 -8.34 -11.37 -6.81
C ILE A 25 -8.31 -9.85 -6.60
N ASN A 26 -9.07 -9.37 -5.62
CA ASN A 26 -9.16 -7.94 -5.29
C ASN A 26 -8.04 -7.55 -4.31
N ILE A 27 -7.18 -6.62 -4.70
CA ILE A 27 -6.04 -6.15 -3.91
C ILE A 27 -6.28 -4.71 -3.47
N PHE A 28 -6.36 -4.49 -2.17
CA PHE A 28 -6.46 -3.17 -1.55
C PHE A 28 -5.05 -2.71 -1.17
N VAL A 29 -4.62 -1.56 -1.67
CA VAL A 29 -3.23 -1.09 -1.48
C VAL A 29 -2.98 -0.34 -0.17
N GLY A 30 -4.00 -0.24 0.72
CA GLY A 30 -3.85 0.35 2.05
C GLY A 30 -4.58 1.67 2.23
N ASP A 31 -4.18 2.39 3.28
CA ASP A 31 -4.74 3.68 3.70
C ASP A 31 -6.26 3.63 3.92
N TYR A 32 -6.69 2.80 4.87
CA TYR A 32 -8.12 2.62 5.15
C TYR A 32 -8.74 3.79 5.90
N PHE A 33 -7.93 4.56 6.62
CA PHE A 33 -8.33 5.66 7.49
C PHE A 33 -7.85 7.02 6.97
N ASP A 34 -8.00 8.07 7.76
CA ASP A 34 -7.48 9.43 7.54
C ASP A 34 -7.94 10.07 6.20
N PRO A 35 -9.27 10.26 6.02
CA PRO A 35 -9.82 10.84 4.79
C PRO A 35 -9.38 12.29 4.59
N TYR A 36 -9.30 12.71 3.33
CA TYR A 36 -9.22 14.13 2.97
C TYR A 36 -10.58 14.82 3.07
N ASP A 37 -11.64 14.05 2.82
CA ASP A 37 -13.02 14.51 2.89
C ASP A 37 -13.55 14.50 4.34
N LYS A 38 -14.64 15.20 4.57
CA LYS A 38 -15.34 15.17 5.85
C LYS A 38 -16.17 13.89 5.99
N ILE A 39 -15.50 12.76 6.18
CA ILE A 39 -16.15 11.48 6.49
C ILE A 39 -16.21 11.35 8.01
N HIS A 40 -17.39 11.03 8.55
CA HIS A 40 -17.53 10.84 9.98
C HIS A 40 -16.80 9.56 10.43
N PHE A 41 -16.15 9.59 11.60
CA PHE A 41 -15.37 8.45 12.09
C PHE A 41 -16.16 7.13 12.12
N MET A 42 -17.43 7.16 12.55
CA MET A 42 -18.27 5.96 12.60
C MET A 42 -18.50 5.37 11.20
N ASP A 43 -18.67 6.20 10.18
CA ASP A 43 -18.87 5.73 8.80
C ASP A 43 -17.57 5.09 8.27
N MET A 44 -16.44 5.70 8.56
CA MET A 44 -15.11 5.18 8.23
C MET A 44 -14.85 3.84 8.94
N GLN A 45 -15.18 3.74 10.22
CA GLN A 45 -15.07 2.51 11.00
C GLN A 45 -15.97 1.40 10.42
N TYR A 46 -17.22 1.70 10.11
CA TYR A 46 -18.14 0.73 9.48
C TYR A 46 -17.59 0.29 8.12
N ASN A 47 -17.15 1.21 7.30
CA ASN A 47 -16.57 0.90 5.99
C ASN A 47 -15.35 -0.03 6.10
N PHE A 48 -14.44 0.23 7.04
CA PHE A 48 -13.31 -0.68 7.31
C PHE A 48 -13.79 -2.07 7.73
N MET A 49 -14.77 -2.16 8.63
CA MET A 49 -15.30 -3.45 9.08
C MET A 49 -15.99 -4.21 7.95
N GLU A 50 -16.64 -3.54 7.00
CA GLU A 50 -17.22 -4.18 5.82
C GLU A 50 -16.13 -4.74 4.88
N ILE A 51 -14.97 -4.06 4.72
CA ILE A 51 -13.80 -4.60 4.01
C ILE A 51 -13.30 -5.88 4.71
N ILE A 52 -13.19 -5.85 6.03
CA ILE A 52 -12.78 -7.00 6.83
C ILE A 52 -13.76 -8.18 6.68
N GLU A 53 -15.07 -7.94 6.72
CA GLU A 53 -16.06 -8.98 6.50
C GLU A 53 -16.04 -9.51 5.05
N TYR A 54 -15.78 -8.64 4.07
CA TYR A 54 -15.57 -9.05 2.68
C TYR A 54 -14.34 -9.96 2.54
N LYS A 55 -13.20 -9.61 3.18
CA LYS A 55 -12.01 -10.47 3.24
C LYS A 55 -12.30 -11.82 3.89
N LYS A 56 -13.02 -11.86 5.00
CA LYS A 56 -13.37 -13.12 5.68
C LYS A 56 -14.26 -14.01 4.82
N LYS A 57 -15.18 -13.41 4.08
CA LYS A 57 -16.09 -14.13 3.17
C LYS A 57 -15.38 -14.65 1.93
N HIS A 58 -14.34 -13.94 1.47
CA HIS A 58 -13.59 -14.27 0.25
C HIS A 58 -12.07 -14.35 0.54
N PRO A 59 -11.62 -15.26 1.43
CA PRO A 59 -10.27 -15.25 1.96
C PRO A 59 -9.17 -15.43 0.90
N GLU A 60 -9.45 -16.17 -0.17
CA GLU A 60 -8.51 -16.41 -1.26
C GLU A 60 -8.56 -15.33 -2.36
N ASN A 61 -9.65 -14.57 -2.44
CA ASN A 61 -9.90 -13.61 -3.50
C ASN A 61 -9.74 -12.15 -3.04
N VAL A 62 -9.31 -11.92 -1.81
CA VAL A 62 -9.07 -10.57 -1.29
C VAL A 62 -7.69 -10.50 -0.64
N VAL A 63 -6.89 -9.52 -1.03
CA VAL A 63 -5.59 -9.20 -0.44
C VAL A 63 -5.68 -7.82 0.18
N LEU A 64 -5.29 -7.70 1.46
CA LEU A 64 -5.22 -6.43 2.17
C LEU A 64 -3.77 -6.07 2.43
N LEU A 65 -3.32 -4.90 1.97
CA LEU A 65 -2.00 -4.37 2.26
C LEU A 65 -2.13 -3.19 3.23
N TYR A 66 -1.05 -2.90 3.97
CA TYR A 66 -0.94 -1.70 4.79
C TYR A 66 -0.41 -0.53 3.97
N GLY A 67 -0.99 0.65 4.18
CA GLY A 67 -0.44 1.92 3.75
C GLY A 67 0.26 2.66 4.90
N ASN A 68 0.74 3.87 4.61
CA ASN A 68 1.44 4.67 5.60
C ASN A 68 0.50 5.23 6.68
N HIS A 69 -0.74 5.57 6.34
CA HIS A 69 -1.74 5.99 7.32
C HIS A 69 -2.19 4.83 8.23
N ASP A 70 -2.15 3.59 7.76
CA ASP A 70 -2.41 2.44 8.63
C ASP A 70 -1.21 2.16 9.56
N TYR A 71 0.02 2.33 9.04
CA TYR A 71 1.27 2.15 9.78
C TYR A 71 1.33 3.04 11.05
N GLU A 72 0.92 4.30 10.94
CA GLU A 72 0.94 5.26 12.04
C GLU A 72 0.13 4.82 13.27
N TYR A 73 -0.90 3.99 13.08
CA TYR A 73 -1.73 3.47 14.16
C TYR A 73 -1.25 2.13 14.73
N LEU A 74 -0.17 1.56 14.22
CA LEU A 74 0.34 0.30 14.75
C LEU A 74 1.03 0.49 16.11
N PRO A 75 0.92 -0.47 17.04
CA PRO A 75 1.54 -0.35 18.36
C PRO A 75 3.05 -0.14 18.29
N GLY A 76 3.54 0.82 19.06
CA GLY A 76 4.97 1.15 19.15
C GLY A 76 5.46 2.09 18.04
N ILE A 77 4.57 2.56 17.17
CA ILE A 77 4.84 3.62 16.22
C ILE A 77 4.49 4.96 16.87
N PHE A 78 5.34 5.96 16.66
CA PHE A 78 5.23 7.31 17.22
C PHE A 78 5.37 8.38 16.13
N GLU A 79 4.94 8.03 14.92
CA GLU A 79 4.89 8.95 13.78
C GLU A 79 3.44 9.35 13.53
N GLU A 80 3.22 10.62 13.25
CA GLU A 80 1.90 11.19 13.04
C GLU A 80 1.95 12.13 11.83
N SER A 81 1.24 11.77 10.78
CA SER A 81 1.04 12.65 9.63
C SER A 81 0.06 13.80 9.95
N ASN A 82 -0.05 14.75 9.03
CA ASN A 82 -0.96 15.90 9.19
C ASN A 82 -2.44 15.51 9.33
N ARG A 83 -2.83 14.28 8.96
CA ARG A 83 -4.21 13.80 9.02
C ARG A 83 -4.44 12.75 10.10
N PHE A 84 -3.43 12.45 10.90
CA PHE A 84 -3.54 11.48 11.99
C PHE A 84 -4.69 11.85 12.94
N ASP A 85 -5.65 10.94 13.11
CA ASP A 85 -6.81 11.14 13.97
C ASP A 85 -6.49 10.83 15.45
N ASN A 86 -5.85 11.78 16.10
CA ASN A 86 -5.50 11.68 17.52
C ASN A 86 -6.69 11.30 18.42
N LYS A 87 -7.90 11.77 18.08
CA LYS A 87 -9.11 11.53 18.88
C LYS A 87 -9.52 10.06 18.86
N ASN A 88 -9.39 9.40 17.71
CA ASN A 88 -9.85 8.05 17.51
C ASN A 88 -8.70 7.03 17.36
N ALA A 89 -7.44 7.48 17.52
CA ALA A 89 -6.24 6.68 17.29
C ALA A 89 -6.24 5.34 18.05
N GLN A 90 -6.68 5.33 19.30
CA GLN A 90 -6.76 4.11 20.09
C GLN A 90 -7.77 3.10 19.51
N THR A 91 -8.90 3.59 18.98
CA THR A 91 -9.91 2.73 18.36
C THR A 91 -9.40 2.16 17.03
N ILE A 92 -8.76 3.00 16.20
CA ILE A 92 -8.17 2.58 14.93
C ILE A 92 -7.07 1.53 15.17
N SER A 93 -6.16 1.81 16.11
CA SER A 93 -5.11 0.86 16.51
C SER A 93 -5.71 -0.47 16.95
N TRP A 94 -6.74 -0.45 17.78
CA TRP A 94 -7.43 -1.68 18.21
C TRP A 94 -8.06 -2.45 17.05
N LEU A 95 -8.71 -1.77 16.10
CA LEU A 95 -9.29 -2.39 14.90
C LEU A 95 -8.22 -3.10 14.07
N LEU A 96 -7.12 -2.42 13.75
CA LEU A 96 -6.00 -2.96 12.99
C LEU A 96 -5.38 -4.18 13.70
N MET A 97 -5.18 -4.09 15.03
CA MET A 97 -4.64 -5.20 15.81
C MET A 97 -5.56 -6.42 15.85
N LYS A 98 -6.89 -6.22 15.91
CA LYS A 98 -7.86 -7.32 15.89
C LYS A 98 -7.99 -8.02 14.54
N THR A 99 -7.50 -7.41 13.49
CA THR A 99 -7.61 -7.90 12.12
C THR A 99 -6.25 -8.18 11.47
N ILE A 100 -5.16 -8.06 12.24
CA ILE A 100 -3.77 -8.16 11.75
C ILE A 100 -3.50 -9.43 10.94
N ASP A 101 -4.09 -10.57 11.33
CA ASP A 101 -3.92 -11.87 10.66
C ASP A 101 -4.62 -11.94 9.28
N LEU A 102 -5.42 -10.94 8.93
CA LEU A 102 -6.10 -10.87 7.64
C LEU A 102 -5.29 -10.11 6.58
N PHE A 103 -4.22 -9.42 7.00
CA PHE A 103 -3.36 -8.65 6.12
C PHE A 103 -2.19 -9.49 5.60
N GLU A 104 -1.87 -9.32 4.32
CA GLU A 104 -0.70 -9.94 3.69
C GLU A 104 0.62 -9.28 4.18
N GLY A 105 0.57 -8.01 4.50
CA GLY A 105 1.72 -7.17 4.84
C GLY A 105 1.70 -5.87 4.04
N VAL A 106 2.82 -5.49 3.46
CA VAL A 106 2.98 -4.23 2.70
C VAL A 106 3.28 -4.45 1.21
N ALA A 107 3.44 -5.71 0.78
CA ALA A 107 3.73 -6.03 -0.62
C ALA A 107 3.04 -7.32 -1.07
N TYR A 108 2.68 -7.38 -2.35
CA TYR A 108 2.12 -8.56 -3.01
C TYR A 108 2.68 -8.68 -4.42
N ALA A 109 2.89 -9.90 -4.90
CA ALA A 109 3.36 -10.15 -6.26
C ALA A 109 2.26 -10.75 -7.13
N ILE A 110 2.10 -10.24 -8.36
CA ILE A 110 1.27 -10.87 -9.38
C ILE A 110 2.21 -11.55 -10.36
N GLY A 111 2.38 -12.85 -10.16
CA GLY A 111 3.40 -13.62 -10.88
C GLY A 111 4.80 -13.02 -10.72
N GLU A 112 5.53 -12.98 -11.82
CA GLU A 112 6.86 -12.38 -11.87
C GLU A 112 6.89 -11.07 -12.70
N ASP A 113 5.70 -10.51 -12.99
CA ASP A 113 5.58 -9.34 -13.84
C ASP A 113 5.19 -8.08 -13.06
N TYR A 114 4.61 -8.23 -11.85
CA TYR A 114 4.16 -7.08 -11.07
C TYR A 114 4.49 -7.20 -9.59
N LEU A 115 4.99 -6.10 -9.02
CA LEU A 115 5.05 -5.88 -7.58
C LEU A 115 3.99 -4.85 -7.20
N VAL A 116 3.07 -5.22 -6.30
CA VAL A 116 2.05 -4.32 -5.73
C VAL A 116 2.47 -3.96 -4.31
N SER A 117 2.48 -2.67 -3.99
CA SER A 117 2.70 -2.16 -2.63
C SER A 117 2.05 -0.78 -2.50
N HIS A 118 1.99 -0.24 -1.29
CA HIS A 118 1.34 1.06 -1.11
C HIS A 118 2.03 2.19 -1.88
N ALA A 119 3.39 2.30 -1.79
CA ALA A 119 4.13 3.40 -2.40
C ALA A 119 5.22 2.97 -3.40
N GLY A 120 5.61 1.69 -3.45
CA GLY A 120 6.61 1.16 -4.37
C GLY A 120 8.00 0.97 -3.75
N GLY A 121 8.82 0.17 -4.40
CA GLY A 121 10.18 -0.15 -3.95
C GLY A 121 11.25 0.50 -4.81
N THR A 122 12.17 1.20 -4.18
CA THR A 122 13.37 1.74 -4.80
C THR A 122 14.55 0.79 -4.63
N ARG A 123 15.56 0.95 -5.46
CA ARG A 123 16.82 0.22 -5.31
C ARG A 123 17.57 0.65 -4.05
N ASP A 124 17.55 1.93 -3.74
CA ASP A 124 18.26 2.53 -2.61
C ASP A 124 17.74 1.99 -1.26
N TRP A 125 16.40 1.95 -1.09
CA TRP A 125 15.80 1.35 0.10
C TRP A 125 16.09 -0.16 0.18
N LYS A 126 15.95 -0.89 -0.94
CA LYS A 126 16.25 -2.33 -1.02
C LYS A 126 17.70 -2.61 -0.63
N ASP A 127 18.66 -1.86 -1.17
CA ASP A 127 20.10 -2.08 -0.91
C ASP A 127 20.46 -1.75 0.56
N THR A 128 19.72 -0.83 1.18
CA THR A 128 19.89 -0.47 2.59
C THR A 128 19.34 -1.54 3.54
N TYR A 129 18.11 -2.00 3.31
CA TYR A 129 17.39 -2.85 4.28
C TYR A 129 17.32 -4.33 3.88
N LEU A 130 17.49 -4.63 2.62
CA LEU A 130 17.49 -6.00 2.06
C LEU A 130 18.76 -6.27 1.23
N PRO A 131 19.99 -5.93 1.73
CA PRO A 131 21.20 -6.02 0.93
C PRO A 131 21.58 -7.44 0.50
N LYS A 132 21.05 -8.46 1.18
CA LYS A 132 21.31 -9.88 0.88
C LYS A 132 20.31 -10.50 -0.09
N VAL A 133 19.34 -9.71 -0.57
CA VAL A 133 18.35 -10.18 -1.55
C VAL A 133 18.88 -9.86 -2.95
N ASP A 134 19.48 -10.84 -3.59
CA ASP A 134 20.05 -10.71 -4.94
C ASP A 134 18.99 -10.97 -6.03
N ASP A 135 18.04 -11.86 -5.77
CA ASP A 135 16.93 -12.16 -6.68
C ASP A 135 15.79 -11.15 -6.45
N ILE A 136 15.66 -10.18 -7.37
CA ILE A 136 14.67 -9.10 -7.31
C ILE A 136 13.34 -9.47 -8.00
N LYS A 137 13.11 -10.73 -8.36
CA LYS A 137 11.79 -11.14 -8.89
C LYS A 137 10.67 -10.70 -7.95
N PRO A 138 9.51 -10.23 -8.46
CA PRO A 138 8.40 -9.74 -7.65
C PRO A 138 8.00 -10.66 -6.49
N SER A 139 7.89 -11.97 -6.73
CA SER A 139 7.55 -12.94 -5.68
C SER A 139 8.58 -12.97 -4.54
N ARG A 140 9.87 -12.90 -4.87
CA ARG A 140 10.97 -12.89 -3.89
C ARG A 140 11.01 -11.56 -3.14
N MET A 141 10.81 -10.47 -3.85
CA MET A 141 10.78 -9.13 -3.24
C MET A 141 9.60 -8.96 -2.30
N ALA A 142 8.39 -9.34 -2.71
CA ALA A 142 7.22 -9.27 -1.84
C ALA A 142 7.43 -10.09 -0.56
N ALA A 143 7.94 -11.33 -0.68
CA ALA A 143 8.25 -12.18 0.47
C ALA A 143 9.32 -11.55 1.38
N ALA A 144 10.39 -10.98 0.82
CA ALA A 144 11.46 -10.35 1.61
C ALA A 144 10.98 -9.08 2.33
N ILE A 145 10.20 -8.23 1.65
CA ILE A 145 9.60 -7.02 2.21
C ILE A 145 8.65 -7.38 3.36
N ASN A 146 7.75 -8.34 3.16
CA ASN A 146 6.81 -8.78 4.20
C ASN A 146 7.51 -9.48 5.36
N SER A 147 8.57 -10.24 5.11
CA SER A 147 9.40 -10.83 6.17
C SER A 147 10.06 -9.76 7.04
N LEU A 148 10.61 -8.70 6.42
CA LEU A 148 11.16 -7.55 7.14
C LEU A 148 10.08 -6.81 7.92
N TRP A 149 8.91 -6.56 7.31
CA TRP A 149 7.74 -5.96 7.96
C TRP A 149 7.31 -6.70 9.22
N ASN A 150 7.24 -8.03 9.15
CA ASN A 150 6.85 -8.86 10.29
C ASN A 150 7.90 -8.90 11.40
N LYS A 151 9.17 -8.76 11.04
CA LYS A 151 10.28 -8.75 11.99
C LYS A 151 10.43 -7.42 12.72
N GLU A 152 10.35 -6.30 11.98
CA GLU A 152 10.57 -4.97 12.53
C GLU A 152 9.90 -3.88 11.68
N LYS A 153 9.34 -2.88 12.33
CA LYS A 153 8.62 -1.78 11.68
C LYS A 153 9.51 -0.59 11.33
N LYS A 154 10.69 -0.47 11.97
CA LYS A 154 11.59 0.67 11.82
C LYS A 154 12.04 0.96 10.39
N PRO A 155 12.35 -0.02 9.52
CA PRO A 155 12.67 0.23 8.11
C PRO A 155 11.56 0.89 7.30
N PHE A 156 10.33 0.88 7.83
CA PHE A 156 9.15 1.46 7.18
C PHE A 156 8.77 2.83 7.74
N SER A 157 9.53 3.37 8.68
CA SER A 157 9.34 4.69 9.26
C SER A 157 9.70 5.79 8.26
N PHE A 158 8.92 6.87 8.25
CA PHE A 158 9.25 8.06 7.47
C PHE A 158 10.52 8.74 7.99
N SER A 159 10.57 9.01 9.31
CA SER A 159 11.64 9.77 9.94
C SER A 159 13.00 9.09 9.88
N MET A 160 13.02 7.74 9.86
CA MET A 160 14.27 6.98 9.81
C MET A 160 14.94 6.95 8.43
N ASN A 161 14.16 7.21 7.38
CA ASN A 161 14.59 7.16 5.99
C ASN A 161 14.70 8.55 5.36
N CYS A 162 14.52 9.59 6.17
CA CYS A 162 14.64 10.97 5.73
C CYS A 162 16.07 11.45 5.86
N TYR A 163 16.75 11.64 4.72
CA TYR A 163 18.08 12.24 4.67
C TYR A 163 17.95 13.75 4.40
N GLY A 164 18.26 14.56 5.41
CA GLY A 164 18.16 16.02 5.29
C GLY A 164 16.76 16.57 5.57
N ASN A 165 16.30 17.50 4.72
CA ASN A 165 15.03 18.22 4.89
C ASN A 165 13.93 17.69 3.97
N ASP A 166 13.89 16.39 3.72
CA ASP A 166 12.80 15.80 2.94
C ASP A 166 11.53 15.67 3.79
N TRP A 167 10.56 16.54 3.52
CA TRP A 167 9.24 16.56 4.18
C TRP A 167 8.15 15.89 3.35
N TYR A 168 8.47 15.47 2.11
CA TYR A 168 7.48 15.00 1.15
C TYR A 168 7.62 13.52 0.76
N GLY A 169 8.69 12.83 1.19
CA GLY A 169 8.95 11.44 0.82
C GLY A 169 9.63 11.29 -0.54
N GLU A 170 10.37 12.31 -0.98
CA GLU A 170 11.11 12.29 -2.25
C GLU A 170 12.53 11.71 -2.14
N ASP A 171 12.98 11.36 -0.94
CA ASP A 171 14.23 10.63 -0.77
C ASP A 171 14.04 9.17 -1.24
N PRO A 172 14.93 8.65 -2.13
CA PRO A 172 14.81 7.28 -2.63
C PRO A 172 15.01 6.20 -1.57
N HIS A 173 15.46 6.55 -0.37
CA HIS A 173 15.56 5.62 0.76
C HIS A 173 14.22 5.43 1.51
N HIS A 174 13.18 6.16 1.15
CA HIS A 174 11.86 5.90 1.72
C HIS A 174 11.34 4.52 1.35
N SER A 175 10.58 3.96 2.28
CA SER A 175 10.07 2.59 2.22
C SER A 175 8.94 2.40 1.20
N PRO A 176 8.55 1.15 0.92
CA PRO A 176 7.42 0.81 0.06
C PRO A 176 6.05 1.32 0.49
N ILE A 177 5.97 2.06 1.61
CA ILE A 177 4.73 2.73 2.05
C ILE A 177 4.86 4.27 2.06
N TRP A 178 6.03 4.85 1.69
CA TRP A 178 6.25 6.30 1.78
C TRP A 178 6.82 6.97 0.54
N VAL A 179 7.62 6.27 -0.28
CA VAL A 179 8.33 6.90 -1.41
C VAL A 179 7.37 7.55 -2.41
N ARG A 180 7.70 8.76 -2.88
CA ARG A 180 6.90 9.48 -3.87
C ARG A 180 7.30 9.14 -5.30
N PRO A 181 6.38 9.34 -6.28
CA PRO A 181 6.56 8.90 -7.66
C PRO A 181 7.79 9.47 -8.35
N GLU A 182 8.24 10.70 -8.04
CA GLU A 182 9.42 11.28 -8.65
C GLU A 182 10.65 10.42 -8.35
N SER A 183 10.93 10.15 -7.10
CA SER A 183 12.02 9.26 -6.69
C SER A 183 11.77 7.81 -7.09
N LEU A 184 10.55 7.32 -6.93
CA LEU A 184 10.22 5.96 -7.34
C LEU A 184 10.52 5.72 -8.82
N CYS A 185 10.14 6.62 -9.72
CA CYS A 185 10.38 6.47 -11.16
C CYS A 185 11.88 6.53 -11.51
N LEU A 186 12.64 7.40 -10.83
CA LEU A 186 14.08 7.55 -11.07
C LEU A 186 14.89 6.37 -10.51
N HIS A 187 14.52 5.86 -9.35
CA HIS A 187 15.21 4.83 -8.58
C HIS A 187 14.46 3.49 -8.55
N ASN A 188 13.52 3.30 -9.47
CA ASN A 188 12.67 2.09 -9.56
C ASN A 188 13.52 0.83 -9.51
N LEU A 189 13.20 -0.06 -8.57
CA LEU A 189 13.87 -1.35 -8.38
C LEU A 189 13.96 -2.16 -9.70
N TYR A 190 12.95 -2.06 -10.55
CA TYR A 190 12.82 -2.78 -11.82
C TYR A 190 13.16 -1.93 -13.06
N ARG A 191 13.84 -0.80 -12.88
CA ARG A 191 14.21 0.05 -14.01
C ARG A 191 14.98 -0.72 -15.06
N GLY A 192 14.52 -0.64 -16.31
CA GLY A 192 15.13 -1.32 -17.45
C GLY A 192 14.69 -2.78 -17.64
N THR A 193 13.70 -3.24 -16.87
CA THR A 193 13.05 -4.55 -17.04
C THR A 193 11.62 -4.38 -17.54
N SER A 194 10.92 -5.49 -17.82
CA SER A 194 9.49 -5.51 -18.13
C SER A 194 8.58 -5.50 -16.88
N VAL A 195 9.15 -5.71 -15.70
CA VAL A 195 8.39 -5.73 -14.44
C VAL A 195 7.86 -4.35 -14.12
N LYS A 196 6.59 -4.28 -13.73
CA LYS A 196 5.94 -3.04 -13.31
C LYS A 196 5.67 -3.04 -11.81
N GLN A 197 5.61 -1.85 -11.23
CA GLN A 197 5.11 -1.63 -9.88
C GLN A 197 3.71 -1.00 -9.94
N ILE A 198 2.78 -1.47 -9.10
CA ILE A 198 1.44 -0.91 -8.98
C ILE A 198 1.32 -0.33 -7.58
N VAL A 199 1.00 0.97 -7.48
CA VAL A 199 1.09 1.73 -6.23
C VAL A 199 -0.06 2.71 -6.05
N GLY A 200 -0.45 2.95 -4.79
CA GLY A 200 -1.33 4.01 -4.32
C GLY A 200 -0.56 5.25 -3.87
N HIS A 201 -0.83 5.70 -2.64
CA HIS A 201 -0.10 6.72 -1.86
C HIS A 201 -0.12 8.14 -2.44
N THR A 202 -0.03 8.30 -3.73
CA THR A 202 0.03 9.60 -4.38
C THR A 202 -1.17 9.81 -5.27
N LYS A 203 -1.97 10.81 -4.93
CA LYS A 203 -3.20 11.15 -5.65
C LYS A 203 -2.95 11.43 -7.13
N VAL A 204 -3.75 10.77 -7.95
CA VAL A 204 -3.84 11.02 -9.39
C VAL A 204 -5.29 11.30 -9.79
N LYS A 205 -5.50 11.98 -10.91
CA LYS A 205 -6.86 12.24 -11.40
C LYS A 205 -7.53 11.00 -11.95
N GLU A 206 -6.75 10.14 -12.55
CA GLU A 206 -7.13 8.85 -13.12
C GLU A 206 -5.91 7.91 -13.08
N ILE A 207 -6.12 6.62 -13.21
CA ILE A 207 -5.02 5.64 -13.23
C ILE A 207 -4.01 6.02 -14.32
N THR A 208 -2.75 6.15 -13.93
CA THR A 208 -1.68 6.65 -14.79
C THR A 208 -0.47 5.74 -14.71
N GLU A 209 0.15 5.45 -15.87
CA GLU A 209 1.40 4.70 -15.93
C GLU A 209 2.56 5.61 -16.36
N VAL A 210 3.66 5.57 -15.60
CA VAL A 210 4.89 6.31 -15.89
C VAL A 210 6.12 5.50 -15.48
N ALA A 211 7.11 5.37 -16.34
CA ALA A 211 8.39 4.72 -16.07
C ALA A 211 8.29 3.30 -15.43
N GLY A 212 7.28 2.51 -15.85
CA GLY A 212 7.02 1.18 -15.30
C GLY A 212 6.34 1.18 -13.92
N VAL A 213 5.78 2.32 -13.51
CA VAL A 213 4.98 2.47 -12.29
C VAL A 213 3.54 2.81 -12.69
N VAL A 214 2.57 2.07 -12.15
CA VAL A 214 1.13 2.32 -12.30
C VAL A 214 0.62 2.94 -11.01
N LEU A 215 0.14 4.17 -11.08
CA LEU A 215 -0.42 4.94 -9.97
C LEU A 215 -1.92 4.73 -9.93
N VAL A 216 -2.46 4.20 -8.83
CA VAL A 216 -3.88 3.82 -8.72
C VAL A 216 -4.67 4.60 -7.65
N ASP A 217 -4.05 5.54 -6.94
CA ASP A 217 -4.75 6.38 -5.95
C ASP A 217 -5.57 7.48 -6.63
N CYS A 218 -6.72 7.11 -7.17
CA CYS A 218 -7.63 8.03 -7.89
C CYS A 218 -9.05 8.09 -7.30
N LEU A 219 -9.36 7.35 -6.22
CA LEU A 219 -10.73 7.22 -5.70
C LEU A 219 -11.35 8.52 -5.19
N GLU A 220 -10.53 9.55 -4.94
CA GLU A 220 -11.05 10.89 -4.62
C GLU A 220 -11.63 11.60 -5.85
N THR A 221 -11.15 11.27 -7.04
CA THR A 221 -11.50 11.95 -8.30
C THR A 221 -12.42 11.09 -9.16
N VAL A 222 -12.09 9.81 -9.28
CA VAL A 222 -12.82 8.86 -10.13
C VAL A 222 -12.81 7.47 -9.53
N GLU A 223 -13.94 6.78 -9.60
CA GLU A 223 -14.05 5.40 -9.14
C GLU A 223 -13.50 4.45 -10.21
N GLN A 224 -12.20 4.17 -10.12
CA GLN A 224 -11.51 3.24 -11.00
C GLN A 224 -10.67 2.25 -10.20
N SER A 225 -10.54 1.04 -10.73
CA SER A 225 -9.57 0.03 -10.30
C SER A 225 -8.74 -0.44 -11.49
N TYR A 226 -7.53 -0.92 -11.23
CA TYR A 226 -6.63 -1.40 -12.27
C TYR A 226 -6.70 -2.91 -12.38
N LYS A 227 -7.04 -3.44 -13.56
CA LYS A 227 -7.13 -4.89 -13.80
C LYS A 227 -5.93 -5.42 -14.55
N VAL A 228 -5.38 -6.53 -14.07
CA VAL A 228 -4.28 -7.26 -14.68
C VAL A 228 -4.65 -8.73 -14.79
N THR A 229 -4.52 -9.29 -15.96
CA THR A 229 -4.64 -10.74 -16.17
C THR A 229 -3.25 -11.35 -16.30
N TRP A 230 -2.96 -12.33 -15.43
CA TRP A 230 -1.69 -13.06 -15.46
C TRP A 230 -1.95 -14.53 -15.83
N PRO A 231 -1.13 -15.15 -16.73
CA PRO A 231 -1.35 -16.51 -17.23
C PRO A 231 -1.33 -17.61 -16.18
#